data_3bacdae11bc281e0a809fb296817a871
#
_entry.id   3bacdae11bc281e0a809fb296817a871
#
_cell.length_a   1.000
_cell.length_b   1.000
_cell.length_c   1.000
_cell.angle_alpha   90.00
_cell.angle_beta   90.00
_cell.angle_gamma   90.00
#
_symmetry.space_group_name_H-M   'P 1'
#
loop_
_entity.id
_entity.type
_entity.pdbx_description
1 polymer ?
#
loop_
_entity_poly.entity_id
_entity_poly.type
_entity_poly.pdbx_seq_one_letter_code
_entity_poly.pdbx_strand_id
1 'polypeptide(L)'
;MRHAVLETAALPVCNIKRKGYMKMKKVISAFVLICVLVSVLCGCSLLSAKSGSDKEFSGEGLTITLTDNFRTAEIEGYTLCYDSFDVAVYALKENFEVFENAGLDNVTLDDYKGYVLDANSKYSPKEDNSFDGLTVLRYESYIDAKKTNFTYFVSLYKGTDAFWIVQFACKSSEYADYEQYFVKWARSVRV
;
A
#
# COMPACT_ATOMS: atom_id res chain seq x y z
N MET A 1 1.77 31.13 -13.03
CA MET A 1 1.78 29.95 -12.18
C MET A 1 0.63 29.06 -12.61
N ARG A 2 0.91 27.96 -13.33
CA ARG A 2 -0.13 27.09 -13.88
C ARG A 2 -0.18 25.84 -13.01
N HIS A 3 -1.31 25.61 -12.35
CA HIS A 3 -1.61 24.36 -11.66
C HIS A 3 -1.65 23.23 -12.70
N ALA A 4 -0.69 22.31 -12.62
CA ALA A 4 -0.77 21.06 -13.35
C ALA A 4 -1.77 20.16 -12.63
N VAL A 5 -2.94 20.00 -13.24
CA VAL A 5 -3.95 19.03 -12.84
C VAL A 5 -3.33 17.63 -13.04
N LEU A 6 -3.16 16.91 -11.96
CA LEU A 6 -2.73 15.51 -11.97
C LEU A 6 -3.89 14.66 -12.49
N GLU A 7 -3.75 14.18 -13.71
CA GLU A 7 -4.64 13.22 -14.32
C GLU A 7 -4.49 11.88 -13.59
N THR A 8 -5.44 11.58 -12.72
CA THR A 8 -5.57 10.28 -12.05
C THR A 8 -6.00 9.27 -13.09
N ALA A 9 -5.07 8.42 -13.53
CA ALA A 9 -5.40 7.28 -14.36
C ALA A 9 -6.23 6.27 -13.55
N ALA A 10 -7.54 6.45 -13.56
CA ALA A 10 -8.49 5.49 -13.03
C ALA A 10 -8.42 4.21 -13.88
N LEU A 11 -8.13 3.08 -13.23
CA LEU A 11 -7.98 1.81 -13.91
C LEU A 11 -9.33 1.11 -14.10
N PRO A 12 -9.55 0.46 -15.25
CA PRO A 12 -10.79 -0.24 -15.53
C PRO A 12 -10.96 -1.49 -14.65
N VAL A 13 -12.16 -1.64 -14.12
CA VAL A 13 -12.63 -2.80 -13.37
C VAL A 13 -12.44 -4.07 -14.19
N CYS A 14 -11.72 -5.04 -13.64
CA CYS A 14 -11.49 -6.35 -14.25
C CYS A 14 -12.83 -7.09 -14.45
N ASN A 15 -13.12 -7.47 -15.68
CA ASN A 15 -14.37 -8.12 -16.08
C ASN A 15 -14.25 -9.63 -15.89
N ILE A 16 -14.50 -10.15 -14.68
CA ILE A 16 -14.50 -11.58 -14.41
C ILE A 16 -15.83 -12.17 -14.87
N LYS A 17 -15.81 -12.80 -16.05
CA LYS A 17 -16.94 -13.60 -16.55
C LYS A 17 -17.02 -14.94 -15.81
N ARG A 18 -17.79 -15.03 -14.70
CA ARG A 18 -18.38 -16.28 -14.23
C ARG A 18 -19.83 -16.04 -13.81
N LYS A 19 -20.74 -16.94 -14.23
CA LYS A 19 -22.16 -16.93 -13.89
C LYS A 19 -22.35 -16.98 -12.37
N GLY A 20 -22.91 -15.93 -11.78
CA GLY A 20 -23.16 -15.76 -10.36
C GLY A 20 -22.60 -14.45 -9.78
N TYR A 21 -21.74 -13.77 -10.46
CA TYR A 21 -20.93 -12.64 -9.99
C TYR A 21 -21.50 -11.24 -10.23
N MET A 22 -22.76 -11.15 -10.67
CA MET A 22 -23.35 -9.85 -11.08
C MET A 22 -23.63 -8.87 -9.92
N LYS A 23 -23.53 -9.29 -8.64
CA LYS A 23 -23.68 -8.39 -7.49
C LYS A 23 -22.35 -7.76 -7.00
N MET A 24 -21.21 -8.32 -7.37
CA MET A 24 -19.88 -7.85 -6.93
C MET A 24 -19.38 -6.57 -7.63
N LYS A 25 -20.04 -6.08 -8.66
CA LYS A 25 -19.57 -4.92 -9.45
C LYS A 25 -19.51 -3.60 -8.68
N LYS A 26 -20.06 -3.51 -7.46
CA LYS A 26 -20.07 -2.28 -6.66
C LYS A 26 -19.09 -2.29 -5.48
N VAL A 27 -18.56 -3.44 -5.11
CA VAL A 27 -17.78 -3.59 -3.88
C VAL A 27 -16.28 -3.60 -4.15
N ILE A 28 -15.86 -4.12 -5.30
CA ILE A 28 -14.42 -4.21 -5.67
C ILE A 28 -13.87 -2.90 -6.25
N SER A 29 -14.66 -1.82 -6.19
CA SER A 29 -14.22 -0.50 -6.69
C SER A 29 -13.17 0.17 -5.82
N ALA A 30 -12.91 -0.34 -4.62
CA ALA A 30 -11.94 0.25 -3.69
C ALA A 30 -10.53 -0.36 -3.80
N PHE A 31 -10.36 -1.49 -4.49
CA PHE A 31 -9.07 -2.15 -4.65
C PHE A 31 -8.21 -1.48 -5.74
N VAL A 32 -7.94 -0.21 -5.60
CA VAL A 32 -6.99 0.43 -6.48
C VAL A 32 -5.68 0.57 -5.71
N LEU A 33 -4.73 -0.31 -6.00
CA LEU A 33 -3.33 -0.04 -5.69
C LEU A 33 -2.91 1.13 -6.59
N ILE A 34 -3.20 2.35 -6.13
CA ILE A 34 -2.89 3.55 -6.88
C ILE A 34 -1.38 3.71 -6.83
N CYS A 35 -0.72 3.65 -7.99
CA CYS A 35 0.62 4.20 -8.13
C CYS A 35 0.52 5.72 -7.92
N VAL A 36 0.55 6.14 -6.66
CA VAL A 36 0.52 7.56 -6.34
C VAL A 36 1.84 8.17 -6.72
N LEU A 37 1.75 9.19 -7.55
CA LEU A 37 2.81 10.14 -7.73
C LEU A 37 3.20 10.71 -6.36
N VAL A 38 4.30 10.24 -5.82
CA VAL A 38 4.93 10.87 -4.67
C VAL A 38 5.32 12.28 -5.09
N SER A 39 4.42 13.22 -4.86
CA SER A 39 4.78 14.64 -4.92
C SER A 39 5.65 14.92 -3.70
N VAL A 40 6.95 14.67 -3.86
CA VAL A 40 7.94 15.17 -2.90
C VAL A 40 7.83 16.68 -2.93
N LEU A 41 7.05 17.23 -2.03
CA LEU A 41 7.10 18.64 -1.70
C LEU A 41 8.49 18.90 -1.14
N CYS A 42 9.22 19.75 -1.84
CA CYS A 42 10.54 20.22 -1.50
C CYS A 42 10.50 20.87 -0.10
N GLY A 43 10.70 20.07 0.93
CA GLY A 43 11.03 20.54 2.27
C GLY A 43 12.42 20.00 2.60
N CYS A 44 13.37 20.87 2.77
CA CYS A 44 14.76 20.56 3.13
C CYS A 44 14.83 19.71 4.40
N SER A 45 14.75 18.40 4.28
CA SER A 45 15.33 17.51 5.25
C SER A 45 16.07 16.42 4.47
N LEU A 46 17.37 16.59 4.37
CA LEU A 46 18.33 15.68 3.74
C LEU A 46 18.50 14.37 4.54
N LEU A 47 17.52 13.99 5.36
CA LEU A 47 17.61 12.83 6.23
C LEU A 47 16.88 11.66 5.57
N SER A 48 17.64 10.63 5.26
CA SER A 48 17.12 9.35 4.75
C SER A 48 16.14 8.71 5.73
N ALA A 49 15.14 8.00 5.23
CA ALA A 49 14.23 7.19 6.03
C ALA A 49 14.95 6.21 6.99
N LYS A 50 16.18 5.79 6.65
CA LYS A 50 17.01 4.89 7.46
C LYS A 50 17.66 5.57 8.68
N SER A 51 17.83 6.87 8.64
CA SER A 51 18.46 7.64 9.72
C SER A 51 17.39 8.22 10.64
N GLY A 52 17.69 8.37 11.91
CA GLY A 52 16.76 8.90 12.89
C GLY A 52 16.39 7.87 13.96
N SER A 53 15.65 8.33 14.96
CA SER A 53 15.19 7.52 16.08
C SER A 53 13.85 6.88 15.74
N ASP A 54 13.59 5.70 16.29
CA ASP A 54 12.30 5.04 16.15
C ASP A 54 11.19 5.91 16.76
N LYS A 55 10.11 6.10 16.03
CA LYS A 55 8.94 6.87 16.42
C LYS A 55 7.66 6.12 16.05
N GLU A 56 6.73 6.08 16.97
CA GLU A 56 5.43 5.48 16.74
C GLU A 56 4.49 6.48 16.05
N PHE A 57 3.79 6.00 15.02
CA PHE A 57 2.73 6.68 14.29
C PHE A 57 1.45 5.88 14.43
N SER A 58 0.34 6.54 14.75
CA SER A 58 -0.95 5.89 14.97
C SER A 58 -2.09 6.66 14.30
N GLY A 59 -3.08 5.94 13.79
CA GLY A 59 -4.30 6.50 13.23
C GLY A 59 -5.25 5.41 12.77
N GLU A 60 -6.55 5.67 12.80
CA GLU A 60 -7.64 4.85 12.26
C GLU A 60 -7.62 3.37 12.71
N GLY A 61 -6.97 3.06 13.82
CA GLY A 61 -6.81 1.70 14.35
C GLY A 61 -5.52 1.00 13.94
N LEU A 62 -4.64 1.67 13.18
CA LEU A 62 -3.31 1.16 12.86
C LEU A 62 -2.24 1.89 13.66
N THR A 63 -1.24 1.15 14.11
CA THR A 63 0.00 1.69 14.70
C THR A 63 1.20 1.08 13.99
N ILE A 64 2.20 1.92 13.69
CA ILE A 64 3.45 1.51 13.04
C ILE A 64 4.63 2.29 13.63
N THR A 65 5.77 1.63 13.81
CA THR A 65 7.02 2.27 14.23
C THR A 65 7.90 2.52 13.00
N LEU A 66 8.09 3.79 12.66
CA LEU A 66 9.00 4.27 11.61
C LEU A 66 10.13 5.06 12.26
N THR A 67 10.94 5.79 11.47
CA THR A 67 11.87 6.77 12.02
C THR A 67 11.20 8.15 12.13
N ASP A 68 11.74 9.03 12.96
CA ASP A 68 11.25 10.40 13.15
C ASP A 68 11.46 11.31 11.91
N ASN A 69 12.12 10.79 10.87
CA ASN A 69 12.24 11.45 9.57
C ASN A 69 10.97 11.33 8.70
N PHE A 70 10.04 10.46 9.07
CA PHE A 70 8.75 10.39 8.41
C PHE A 70 7.81 11.50 8.89
N ARG A 71 6.97 11.98 7.98
CA ARG A 71 5.90 12.95 8.21
C ARG A 71 4.58 12.37 7.73
N THR A 72 3.50 12.78 8.37
CA THR A 72 2.16 12.48 7.89
C THR A 72 1.90 13.25 6.60
N ALA A 73 1.35 12.55 5.61
CA ALA A 73 0.88 13.12 4.35
C ALA A 73 -0.60 12.73 4.14
N GLU A 74 -1.31 13.50 3.33
CA GLU A 74 -2.69 13.19 2.92
C GLU A 74 -2.69 12.88 1.42
N ILE A 75 -3.14 11.66 1.07
CA ILE A 75 -3.22 11.22 -0.31
C ILE A 75 -4.57 10.56 -0.51
N GLU A 76 -5.32 11.06 -1.49
CA GLU A 76 -6.63 10.52 -1.83
C GLU A 76 -6.56 9.02 -2.12
N GLY A 77 -7.50 8.26 -1.54
CA GLY A 77 -7.60 6.81 -1.71
C GLY A 77 -6.81 5.98 -0.69
N TYR A 78 -6.07 6.61 0.22
CA TYR A 78 -5.42 5.93 1.34
C TYR A 78 -5.96 6.40 2.69
N THR A 79 -5.97 5.49 3.65
CA THR A 79 -6.40 5.79 5.03
C THR A 79 -5.35 6.57 5.78
N LEU A 80 -4.07 6.16 5.65
CA LEU A 80 -2.92 6.83 6.26
C LEU A 80 -1.77 6.87 5.27
N CYS A 81 -1.01 7.96 5.30
CA CYS A 81 0.20 8.09 4.50
C CYS A 81 1.30 8.73 5.32
N TYR A 82 2.51 8.21 5.14
CA TYR A 82 3.72 8.78 5.72
C TYR A 82 4.79 8.87 4.64
N ASP A 83 5.51 9.97 4.59
CA ASP A 83 6.59 10.17 3.64
C ASP A 83 7.88 10.63 4.31
N SER A 84 8.99 10.26 3.72
CA SER A 84 10.33 10.74 4.00
C SER A 84 10.97 11.22 2.70
N PHE A 85 12.26 11.54 2.71
CA PHE A 85 12.96 11.98 1.49
C PHE A 85 12.99 10.89 0.38
N ASP A 86 13.08 9.63 0.75
CA ASP A 86 13.39 8.50 -0.14
C ASP A 86 12.42 7.32 -0.05
N VAL A 87 11.53 7.32 0.96
CA VAL A 87 10.54 6.26 1.15
C VAL A 87 9.17 6.88 1.41
N ALA A 88 8.15 6.27 0.82
CA ALA A 88 6.76 6.54 1.17
C ALA A 88 6.10 5.29 1.75
N VAL A 89 5.20 5.48 2.70
CA VAL A 89 4.39 4.44 3.33
C VAL A 89 2.92 4.78 3.15
N TYR A 90 2.16 3.84 2.61
CA TYR A 90 0.72 3.98 2.38
C TYR A 90 -0.01 2.89 3.12
N ALA A 91 -1.06 3.23 3.85
CA ALA A 91 -1.92 2.26 4.50
C ALA A 91 -3.37 2.44 4.04
N LEU A 92 -4.02 1.34 3.70
CA LEU A 92 -5.43 1.28 3.33
C LEU A 92 -6.16 0.33 4.27
N LYS A 93 -7.26 0.80 4.85
CA LYS A 93 -8.19 0.03 5.68
C LYS A 93 -9.38 -0.40 4.82
N GLU A 94 -9.72 -1.69 4.89
CA GLU A 94 -10.91 -2.25 4.23
C GLU A 94 -11.76 -3.00 5.25
N ASN A 95 -12.84 -2.37 5.68
CA ASN A 95 -13.72 -2.91 6.71
C ASN A 95 -14.37 -4.23 6.26
N PHE A 96 -14.54 -5.19 7.18
CA PHE A 96 -15.17 -6.49 6.89
C PHE A 96 -16.59 -6.34 6.36
N GLU A 97 -17.32 -5.32 6.79
CA GLU A 97 -18.67 -5.00 6.30
C GLU A 97 -18.73 -4.88 4.76
N VAL A 98 -17.67 -4.42 4.12
CA VAL A 98 -17.58 -4.30 2.66
C VAL A 98 -17.66 -5.70 2.00
N PHE A 99 -17.01 -6.69 2.60
CA PHE A 99 -17.01 -8.07 2.11
C PHE A 99 -18.35 -8.76 2.42
N GLU A 100 -18.89 -8.59 3.62
CA GLU A 100 -20.20 -9.10 4.04
C GLU A 100 -21.31 -8.60 3.13
N ASN A 101 -21.34 -7.31 2.85
CA ASN A 101 -22.28 -6.70 1.90
C ASN A 101 -22.15 -7.25 0.47
N ALA A 102 -21.00 -7.84 0.13
CA ALA A 102 -20.79 -8.54 -1.12
C ALA A 102 -21.18 -10.02 -1.07
N GLY A 103 -21.59 -10.53 0.08
CA GLY A 103 -21.89 -11.95 0.31
C GLY A 103 -20.63 -12.80 0.48
N LEU A 104 -19.55 -12.22 0.96
CA LEU A 104 -18.29 -12.89 1.25
C LEU A 104 -18.12 -12.96 2.77
N ASP A 105 -18.69 -13.97 3.38
CA ASP A 105 -18.59 -14.20 4.82
C ASP A 105 -17.29 -14.91 5.20
N ASN A 106 -16.74 -14.59 6.37
CA ASN A 106 -15.58 -15.28 6.96
C ASN A 106 -14.31 -15.24 6.09
N VAL A 107 -14.07 -14.15 5.36
CA VAL A 107 -12.85 -13.97 4.56
C VAL A 107 -11.62 -14.13 5.43
N THR A 108 -10.71 -15.00 5.02
CA THR A 108 -9.41 -15.20 5.68
C THR A 108 -8.38 -14.20 5.11
N LEU A 109 -7.22 -14.06 5.76
CA LEU A 109 -6.13 -13.24 5.22
C LEU A 109 -5.60 -13.80 3.89
N ASP A 110 -5.65 -15.12 3.72
CA ASP A 110 -5.22 -15.77 2.48
C ASP A 110 -6.20 -15.52 1.33
N ASP A 111 -7.51 -15.56 1.60
CA ASP A 111 -8.53 -15.16 0.62
C ASP A 111 -8.34 -13.69 0.21
N TYR A 112 -8.13 -12.82 1.20
CA TYR A 112 -7.89 -11.40 0.98
C TYR A 112 -6.65 -11.15 0.13
N LYS A 113 -5.54 -11.87 0.41
CA LYS A 113 -4.33 -11.83 -0.43
C LYS A 113 -4.67 -12.19 -1.88
N GLY A 114 -5.47 -13.22 -2.11
CA GLY A 114 -5.94 -13.60 -3.44
C GLY A 114 -6.67 -12.46 -4.14
N TYR A 115 -7.58 -11.77 -3.44
CA TYR A 115 -8.30 -10.61 -4.00
C TYR A 115 -7.37 -9.45 -4.34
N VAL A 116 -6.38 -9.16 -3.49
CA VAL A 116 -5.37 -8.12 -3.74
C VAL A 116 -4.53 -8.46 -4.96
N LEU A 117 -4.10 -9.71 -5.13
CA LEU A 117 -3.35 -10.18 -6.30
C LEU A 117 -4.16 -10.01 -7.59
N ASP A 118 -5.42 -10.47 -7.59
CA ASP A 118 -6.30 -10.39 -8.76
C ASP A 118 -6.60 -8.94 -9.17
N ALA A 119 -6.92 -8.10 -8.20
CA ALA A 119 -7.22 -6.69 -8.44
C ALA A 119 -6.02 -5.91 -9.00
N ASN A 120 -4.82 -6.34 -8.68
CA ASN A 120 -3.57 -5.69 -9.08
C ASN A 120 -2.77 -6.46 -10.13
N SER A 121 -3.39 -7.43 -10.80
CA SER A 121 -2.75 -8.33 -11.78
C SER A 121 -1.96 -7.62 -12.87
N LYS A 122 -2.35 -6.40 -13.25
CA LYS A 122 -1.64 -5.57 -14.24
C LYS A 122 -0.21 -5.18 -13.82
N TYR A 123 0.07 -5.13 -12.51
CA TYR A 123 1.41 -4.86 -11.98
C TYR A 123 2.21 -6.15 -11.76
N SER A 124 1.56 -7.32 -12.00
CA SER A 124 2.17 -8.64 -11.79
C SER A 124 2.78 -8.80 -10.39
N PRO A 125 2.03 -8.46 -9.31
CA PRO A 125 2.53 -8.62 -7.96
C PRO A 125 2.88 -10.10 -7.70
N LYS A 126 3.94 -10.34 -6.96
CA LYS A 126 4.40 -11.68 -6.56
C LYS A 126 4.35 -11.80 -5.06
N GLU A 127 3.88 -12.94 -4.59
CA GLU A 127 4.01 -13.32 -3.18
C GLU A 127 5.49 -13.54 -2.84
N ASP A 128 5.92 -12.99 -1.72
CA ASP A 128 7.28 -13.16 -1.20
C ASP A 128 7.23 -13.84 0.16
N ASN A 129 7.52 -15.13 0.16
CA ASN A 129 7.45 -16.01 1.34
C ASN A 129 8.78 -16.04 2.12
N SER A 130 9.72 -15.14 1.83
CA SER A 130 11.03 -15.09 2.50
C SER A 130 10.97 -14.53 3.92
N PHE A 131 9.82 -13.97 4.33
CA PHE A 131 9.67 -13.23 5.57
C PHE A 131 8.68 -13.92 6.52
N ASP A 132 9.18 -14.81 7.37
CA ASP A 132 8.38 -15.53 8.36
C ASP A 132 7.48 -14.60 9.18
N GLY A 133 6.21 -14.96 9.29
CA GLY A 133 5.19 -14.24 10.06
C GLY A 133 4.65 -12.97 9.37
N LEU A 134 5.03 -12.71 8.13
CA LEU A 134 4.46 -11.64 7.30
C LEU A 134 3.80 -12.23 6.04
N THR A 135 2.66 -11.67 5.65
CA THR A 135 2.07 -11.89 4.32
C THR A 135 2.51 -10.75 3.42
N VAL A 136 3.45 -11.03 2.52
CA VAL A 136 4.11 -10.00 1.70
C VAL A 136 3.85 -10.23 0.22
N LEU A 137 3.52 -9.14 -0.48
CA LEU A 137 3.50 -9.05 -1.93
C LEU A 137 4.55 -8.04 -2.38
N ARG A 138 5.19 -8.28 -3.54
CA ARG A 138 6.17 -7.36 -4.12
C ARG A 138 5.90 -7.14 -5.59
N TYR A 139 6.04 -5.90 -6.05
CA TYR A 139 5.98 -5.56 -7.48
C TYR A 139 6.83 -4.32 -7.77
N GLU A 140 7.07 -4.07 -9.05
CA GLU A 140 7.73 -2.87 -9.54
C GLU A 140 6.81 -2.11 -10.49
N SER A 141 6.94 -0.79 -10.51
CA SER A 141 6.22 0.05 -11.46
C SER A 141 7.10 1.24 -11.88
N TYR A 142 7.07 1.53 -13.16
CA TYR A 142 7.70 2.73 -13.71
C TYR A 142 6.79 3.94 -13.45
N ILE A 143 7.36 5.00 -12.89
CA ILE A 143 6.65 6.26 -12.63
C ILE A 143 7.12 7.31 -13.61
N ASP A 144 6.29 7.63 -14.61
CA ASP A 144 6.62 8.56 -15.69
C ASP A 144 7.06 9.93 -15.19
N ALA A 145 6.36 10.49 -14.20
CA ALA A 145 6.68 11.79 -13.61
C ALA A 145 8.05 11.83 -12.91
N LYS A 146 8.55 10.69 -12.45
CA LYS A 146 9.86 10.54 -11.80
C LYS A 146 10.90 9.96 -12.73
N LYS A 147 10.49 9.45 -13.90
CA LYS A 147 11.32 8.76 -14.89
C LYS A 147 12.20 7.66 -14.30
N THR A 148 11.62 6.89 -13.37
CA THR A 148 12.33 5.80 -12.67
C THR A 148 11.37 4.71 -12.22
N ASN A 149 11.90 3.51 -12.00
CA ASN A 149 11.16 2.41 -11.39
C ASN A 149 11.12 2.56 -9.87
N PHE A 150 9.98 2.23 -9.30
CA PHE A 150 9.78 2.06 -7.87
C PHE A 150 9.46 0.60 -7.56
N THR A 151 10.04 0.10 -6.48
CA THR A 151 9.69 -1.19 -5.89
C THR A 151 8.73 -0.95 -4.72
N TYR A 152 7.70 -1.76 -4.69
CA TYR A 152 6.67 -1.76 -3.65
C TYR A 152 6.75 -3.06 -2.86
N PHE A 153 6.96 -2.93 -1.56
CA PHE A 153 6.85 -4.00 -0.58
C PHE A 153 5.51 -3.81 0.13
N VAL A 154 4.61 -4.76 -0.05
CA VAL A 154 3.22 -4.68 0.43
C VAL A 154 2.99 -5.74 1.47
N SER A 155 2.67 -5.38 2.69
CA SER A 155 2.30 -6.31 3.76
C SER A 155 0.81 -6.23 4.05
N LEU A 156 0.20 -7.39 4.28
CA LEU A 156 -1.22 -7.55 4.52
C LEU A 156 -1.47 -8.00 5.96
N TYR A 157 -2.52 -7.44 6.58
CA TYR A 157 -2.89 -7.77 7.95
C TYR A 157 -4.39 -7.94 8.07
N LYS A 158 -4.81 -8.76 9.03
CA LYS A 158 -6.20 -8.91 9.45
C LYS A 158 -6.34 -8.40 10.87
N GLY A 159 -7.05 -7.28 11.02
CA GLY A 159 -7.43 -6.74 12.31
C GLY A 159 -8.72 -7.35 12.86
N THR A 160 -9.33 -6.68 13.81
CA THR A 160 -10.60 -7.10 14.43
C THR A 160 -11.84 -6.74 13.62
N ASP A 161 -11.76 -5.68 12.80
CA ASP A 161 -12.88 -5.10 12.05
C ASP A 161 -12.56 -4.87 10.55
N ALA A 162 -11.30 -5.04 10.16
CA ALA A 162 -10.84 -4.73 8.81
C ALA A 162 -9.62 -5.55 8.39
N PHE A 163 -9.42 -5.62 7.09
CA PHE A 163 -8.12 -5.91 6.50
C PHE A 163 -7.34 -4.61 6.30
N TRP A 164 -6.02 -4.74 6.34
CA TRP A 164 -5.10 -3.65 6.10
C TRP A 164 -4.05 -4.02 5.05
N ILE A 165 -3.84 -3.09 4.14
CA ILE A 165 -2.69 -3.10 3.22
C ILE A 165 -1.73 -2.03 3.71
N VAL A 166 -0.49 -2.39 4.01
CA VAL A 166 0.59 -1.43 4.29
C VAL A 166 1.67 -1.58 3.23
N GLN A 167 1.88 -0.53 2.47
CA GLN A 167 2.75 -0.52 1.30
C GLN A 167 3.91 0.44 1.53
N PHE A 168 5.14 -0.07 1.40
CA PHE A 168 6.38 0.70 1.44
C PHE A 168 6.89 0.85 0.01
N ALA A 169 7.28 2.05 -0.38
CA ALA A 169 7.75 2.36 -1.72
C ALA A 169 9.06 3.13 -1.69
N CYS A 170 10.05 2.68 -2.46
CA CYS A 170 11.30 3.38 -2.72
C CYS A 170 11.70 3.20 -4.18
N LYS A 171 12.72 3.91 -4.66
CA LYS A 171 13.29 3.63 -5.98
C LYS A 171 13.83 2.21 -6.04
N SER A 172 13.60 1.51 -7.16
CA SER A 172 14.05 0.11 -7.31
C SER A 172 15.57 -0.04 -7.17
N SER A 173 16.34 0.98 -7.56
CA SER A 173 17.81 0.99 -7.36
C SER A 173 18.23 1.03 -5.88
N GLU A 174 17.36 1.42 -4.98
CA GLU A 174 17.62 1.58 -3.55
C GLU A 174 16.98 0.45 -2.72
N TYR A 175 16.15 -0.41 -3.35
CA TYR A 175 15.36 -1.42 -2.65
C TYR A 175 16.21 -2.36 -1.78
N ALA A 176 17.34 -2.86 -2.29
CA ALA A 176 18.19 -3.75 -1.53
C ALA A 176 18.70 -3.15 -0.20
N ASP A 177 18.89 -1.83 -0.18
CA ASP A 177 19.28 -1.08 1.02
C ASP A 177 18.13 -0.89 2.00
N TYR A 178 16.86 -0.93 1.51
CA TYR A 178 15.67 -0.67 2.31
C TYR A 178 14.95 -1.95 2.75
N GLU A 179 15.17 -3.08 2.12
CA GLU A 179 14.42 -4.32 2.38
C GLU A 179 14.37 -4.68 3.87
N GLN A 180 15.51 -4.67 4.56
CA GLN A 180 15.57 -4.96 6.00
C GLN A 180 14.76 -3.96 6.85
N TYR A 181 14.71 -2.70 6.45
CA TYR A 181 13.91 -1.67 7.13
C TYR A 181 12.43 -1.87 6.86
N PHE A 182 12.02 -2.20 5.64
CA PHE A 182 10.64 -2.52 5.31
C PHE A 182 10.14 -3.71 6.13
N VAL A 183 10.95 -4.76 6.26
CA VAL A 183 10.63 -5.91 7.14
C VAL A 183 10.52 -5.48 8.61
N LYS A 184 11.45 -4.67 9.11
CA LYS A 184 11.41 -4.13 10.49
C LYS A 184 10.12 -3.33 10.72
N TRP A 185 9.80 -2.41 9.81
CA TRP A 185 8.62 -1.56 9.93
C TRP A 185 7.33 -2.36 9.75
N ALA A 186 7.26 -3.27 8.80
CA ALA A 186 6.10 -4.15 8.63
C ALA A 186 5.83 -5.00 9.88
N ARG A 187 6.87 -5.54 10.54
CA ARG A 187 6.74 -6.28 11.80
C ARG A 187 6.29 -5.43 12.98
N SER A 188 6.43 -4.11 12.91
CA SER A 188 5.96 -3.20 13.95
C SER A 188 4.49 -2.82 13.82
N VAL A 189 3.84 -3.17 12.70
CA VAL A 189 2.42 -2.87 12.47
C VAL A 189 1.54 -3.63 13.47
N ARG A 190 0.62 -2.90 14.07
CA ARG A 190 -0.47 -3.41 14.91
C ARG A 190 -1.79 -2.84 14.40
N VAL A 191 -2.81 -3.69 14.25
CA VAL A 191 -4.15 -3.36 13.73
C VAL A 191 -5.24 -4.03 14.56
#